data_b9d24d8c1050411898f27176887132a4
#
_entry.id   b9d24d8c1050411898f27176887132a4
#
_cell.length_a   1.000
_cell.length_b   1.000
_cell.length_c   1.000
_cell.angle_alpha   90.00
_cell.angle_beta   90.00
_cell.angle_gamma   90.00
#
_symmetry.space_group_name_H-M   'P 1'
#
loop_
_entity.id
_entity.type
_entity.pdbx_description
1 polymer ?
#
loop_
_entity_poly.entity_id
_entity_poly.type
_entity_poly.pdbx_seq_one_letter_code
_entity_poly.pdbx_strand_id
1 'polypeptide(L)'
;MVKRRRWKSKLQVRGVIMKKVVKFGGSSLANAEQFQKVGDIIRSDESRRYVVPSAPGKRFDEDIKVTDMLYGCYDAASKGEDITEKINAIKARYYEIIKGLGLSLSLEEEFKKIDEDFRAQAGIQYAASRGEFLNGKIMAAYLGYEFVDAASVIRFD
;
A
#
# COMPACT_ATOMS: atom_id res chain seq x y z
N MET A 1 6.58 1.99 -3.26
CA MET A 1 6.60 2.11 -4.74
C MET A 1 6.52 0.73 -5.39
N VAL A 2 5.87 0.62 -6.51
CA VAL A 2 5.69 -0.64 -7.24
C VAL A 2 6.26 -0.51 -8.64
N LYS A 3 7.05 -1.49 -9.07
CA LYS A 3 7.76 -1.47 -10.35
C LYS A 3 7.39 -2.68 -11.19
N ARG A 4 7.09 -2.46 -12.48
CA ARG A 4 6.78 -3.53 -13.45
C ARG A 4 8.01 -4.41 -13.69
N ARG A 5 7.87 -5.75 -13.50
CA ARG A 5 8.92 -6.72 -13.85
C ARG A 5 9.20 -6.68 -15.35
N ARG A 6 10.47 -6.82 -15.73
CA ARG A 6 10.90 -6.82 -17.14
C ARG A 6 10.56 -8.17 -17.76
N TRP A 7 9.52 -8.23 -18.61
CA TRP A 7 9.30 -9.39 -19.46
C TRP A 7 10.25 -9.33 -20.65
N LYS A 8 10.93 -10.44 -20.96
CA LYS A 8 11.75 -10.59 -22.17
C LYS A 8 10.82 -10.87 -23.35
N SER A 9 10.35 -9.84 -24.04
CA SER A 9 9.80 -10.00 -25.40
C SER A 9 10.91 -9.74 -26.42
N LYS A 10 11.14 -10.69 -27.30
CA LYS A 10 12.01 -10.54 -28.48
C LYS A 10 11.33 -9.56 -29.44
N LEU A 11 12.11 -8.63 -29.98
CA LEU A 11 11.82 -7.56 -30.94
C LEU A 11 11.43 -6.22 -30.29
N GLN A 12 12.46 -5.41 -30.11
CA GLN A 12 12.30 -4.01 -29.72
C GLN A 12 12.91 -3.14 -30.81
N VAL A 13 12.02 -2.46 -31.58
CA VAL A 13 12.39 -1.24 -32.29
C VAL A 13 12.80 -0.24 -31.20
N ARG A 14 14.02 0.29 -31.27
CA ARG A 14 14.59 1.23 -30.30
C ARG A 14 13.88 2.60 -30.39
N GLY A 15 12.68 2.69 -29.84
CA GLY A 15 12.08 3.96 -29.45
C GLY A 15 12.41 4.21 -27.98
N VAL A 16 12.80 5.41 -27.62
CA VAL A 16 12.96 5.81 -26.20
C VAL A 16 11.58 5.79 -25.57
N ILE A 17 11.22 4.70 -24.88
CA ILE A 17 9.98 4.64 -24.11
C ILE A 17 10.20 5.50 -22.88
N MET A 18 9.57 6.67 -22.83
CA MET A 18 9.51 7.51 -21.64
C MET A 18 8.86 6.70 -20.52
N LYS A 19 9.57 6.54 -19.41
CA LYS A 19 9.02 5.88 -18.20
C LYS A 19 8.20 6.91 -17.42
N LYS A 20 6.98 6.54 -17.04
CA LYS A 20 6.10 7.37 -16.23
C LYS A 20 6.08 6.86 -14.79
N VAL A 21 6.11 7.79 -13.86
CA VAL A 21 5.75 7.57 -12.45
C VAL A 21 4.31 8.05 -12.28
N VAL A 22 3.45 7.22 -11.73
CA VAL A 22 2.04 7.56 -11.48
C VAL A 22 1.72 7.40 -10.00
N LYS A 23 0.99 8.37 -9.45
CA LYS A 23 0.58 8.39 -8.05
C LYS A 23 -0.94 8.29 -7.97
N PHE A 24 -1.44 7.42 -7.08
CA PHE A 24 -2.87 7.29 -6.80
C PHE A 24 -3.16 7.62 -5.34
N GLY A 25 -4.15 8.49 -5.12
CA GLY A 25 -4.57 8.92 -3.80
C GLY A 25 -5.45 7.88 -3.09
N GLY A 26 -5.69 8.10 -1.80
CA GLY A 26 -6.39 7.13 -0.96
C GLY A 26 -7.82 6.82 -1.40
N SER A 27 -8.59 7.80 -1.87
CA SER A 27 -9.96 7.59 -2.38
C SER A 27 -9.99 6.68 -3.62
N SER A 28 -8.95 6.75 -4.46
CA SER A 28 -8.78 5.86 -5.62
C SER A 28 -8.33 4.45 -5.24
N LEU A 29 -8.07 4.18 -3.97
CA LEU A 29 -7.57 2.92 -3.43
C LEU A 29 -8.36 2.48 -2.19
N ALA A 30 -9.57 2.99 -2.01
CA ALA A 30 -10.37 2.77 -0.81
C ALA A 30 -10.90 1.33 -0.66
N ASN A 31 -11.10 0.62 -1.77
CA ASN A 31 -11.63 -0.74 -1.82
C ASN A 31 -11.16 -1.47 -3.09
N ALA A 32 -11.51 -2.75 -3.22
CA ALA A 32 -11.12 -3.59 -4.35
C ALA A 32 -11.60 -3.07 -5.71
N GLU A 33 -12.81 -2.52 -5.80
CA GLU A 33 -13.36 -1.95 -7.04
C GLU A 33 -12.51 -0.78 -7.53
N GLN A 34 -12.11 0.11 -6.63
CA GLN A 34 -11.24 1.24 -6.97
C GLN A 34 -9.83 0.76 -7.38
N PHE A 35 -9.30 -0.27 -6.71
CA PHE A 35 -8.05 -0.92 -7.13
C PHE A 35 -8.13 -1.48 -8.56
N GLN A 36 -9.25 -2.11 -8.93
CA GLN A 36 -9.45 -2.64 -10.29
C GLN A 36 -9.41 -1.51 -11.32
N LYS A 37 -10.13 -0.40 -11.08
CA LYS A 37 -10.11 0.79 -11.96
C LYS A 37 -8.69 1.36 -12.12
N VAL A 38 -7.96 1.46 -11.00
CA VAL A 38 -6.55 1.91 -11.02
C VAL A 38 -5.67 0.93 -11.80
N GLY A 39 -5.88 -0.37 -11.62
CA GLY A 39 -5.15 -1.39 -12.37
C GLY A 39 -5.36 -1.28 -13.87
N ASP A 40 -6.59 -1.04 -14.31
CA ASP A 40 -6.91 -0.84 -15.74
C ASP A 40 -6.25 0.42 -16.30
N ILE A 41 -6.26 1.52 -15.54
CA ILE A 41 -5.53 2.74 -15.91
C ILE A 41 -4.04 2.45 -16.06
N ILE A 42 -3.42 1.71 -15.13
CA ILE A 42 -1.99 1.41 -15.20
C ILE A 42 -1.68 0.51 -16.40
N ARG A 43 -2.49 -0.52 -16.64
CA ARG A 43 -2.29 -1.49 -17.72
C ARG A 43 -2.52 -0.89 -19.10
N SER A 44 -3.35 0.15 -19.24
CA SER A 44 -3.65 0.80 -20.53
C SER A 44 -2.46 1.56 -21.13
N ASP A 45 -1.37 1.78 -20.38
CA ASP A 45 -0.17 2.46 -20.89
C ASP A 45 1.10 1.80 -20.32
N GLU A 46 1.85 1.11 -21.17
CA GLU A 46 3.08 0.40 -20.77
C GLU A 46 4.19 1.32 -20.26
N SER A 47 4.11 2.61 -20.52
CA SER A 47 5.06 3.60 -20.00
C SER A 47 4.92 3.85 -18.50
N ARG A 48 3.75 3.55 -17.90
CA ARG A 48 3.47 3.65 -16.45
C ARG A 48 4.17 2.54 -15.67
N ARG A 49 5.45 2.72 -15.45
CA ARG A 49 6.32 1.68 -14.88
C ARG A 49 6.51 1.75 -13.37
N TYR A 50 6.32 2.92 -12.81
CA TYR A 50 6.47 3.17 -11.38
C TYR A 50 5.14 3.66 -10.82
N VAL A 51 4.62 2.96 -9.82
CA VAL A 51 3.34 3.27 -9.20
C VAL A 51 3.56 3.58 -7.73
N VAL A 52 3.04 4.72 -7.28
CA VAL A 52 3.13 5.19 -5.90
C VAL A 52 1.71 5.22 -5.32
N PRO A 53 1.27 4.15 -4.63
CA PRO A 53 -0.03 4.11 -4.00
C PRO A 53 -0.01 4.80 -2.64
N SER A 54 -1.06 5.56 -2.33
CA SER A 54 -1.36 6.01 -0.96
C SER A 54 -2.00 4.88 -0.14
N ALA A 55 -2.11 5.09 1.17
CA ALA A 55 -2.95 4.27 2.04
C ALA A 55 -4.43 4.31 1.59
N PRO A 56 -5.25 3.28 1.89
CA PRO A 56 -6.67 3.28 1.56
C PRO A 56 -7.41 4.45 2.22
N GLY A 57 -8.16 5.21 1.41
CA GLY A 57 -9.03 6.29 1.86
C GLY A 57 -10.37 5.80 2.41
N LYS A 58 -11.30 6.71 2.54
CA LYS A 58 -12.68 6.43 2.90
C LYS A 58 -13.39 5.67 1.78
N ARG A 59 -14.22 4.69 2.16
CA ARG A 59 -15.12 3.95 1.24
C ARG A 59 -16.44 4.70 1.01
N PHE A 60 -16.86 5.51 2.01
CA PHE A 60 -18.06 6.35 2.05
C PHE A 60 -17.81 7.53 3.01
N ASP A 61 -18.71 8.49 3.08
CA ASP A 61 -18.48 9.78 3.75
C ASP A 61 -18.17 9.67 5.25
N GLU A 62 -18.85 8.76 5.97
CA GLU A 62 -18.68 8.54 7.41
C GLU A 62 -17.51 7.59 7.74
N ASP A 63 -16.87 6.98 6.74
CA ASP A 63 -15.76 6.06 6.95
C ASP A 63 -14.49 6.77 7.44
N ILE A 64 -13.59 6.02 8.03
CA ILE A 64 -12.30 6.50 8.55
C ILE A 64 -11.20 6.11 7.56
N LYS A 65 -10.29 7.03 7.24
CA LYS A 65 -9.09 6.73 6.46
C LYS A 65 -8.18 5.79 7.24
N VAL A 66 -7.54 4.87 6.54
CA VAL A 66 -6.58 3.95 7.19
C VAL A 66 -5.43 4.69 7.87
N THR A 67 -4.98 5.81 7.32
CA THR A 67 -3.94 6.64 7.97
C THR A 67 -4.41 7.16 9.32
N ASP A 68 -5.68 7.61 9.43
CA ASP A 68 -6.24 8.10 10.70
C ASP A 68 -6.42 6.95 11.70
N MET A 69 -6.78 5.75 11.22
CA MET A 69 -6.83 4.53 12.05
C MET A 69 -5.45 4.18 12.61
N LEU A 70 -4.39 4.27 11.78
CA LEU A 70 -3.01 4.02 12.20
C LEU A 70 -2.54 5.03 13.24
N TYR A 71 -2.83 6.31 13.05
CA TYR A 71 -2.53 7.33 14.06
C TYR A 71 -3.23 7.09 15.39
N GLY A 72 -4.53 6.79 15.36
CA GLY A 72 -5.30 6.49 16.58
C GLY A 72 -4.87 5.20 17.26
N CYS A 73 -4.38 4.23 16.49
CA CYS A 73 -3.81 3.00 17.04
C CYS A 73 -2.46 3.26 17.73
N TYR A 74 -1.57 4.03 17.07
CA TYR A 74 -0.28 4.40 17.63
C TYR A 74 -0.41 5.29 18.89
N ASP A 75 -1.33 6.25 18.88
CA ASP A 75 -1.61 7.09 20.04
C ASP A 75 -2.06 6.25 21.25
N ALA A 76 -2.96 5.27 21.05
CA ALA A 76 -3.36 4.36 22.10
C ALA A 76 -2.19 3.52 22.62
N ALA A 77 -1.35 2.98 21.74
CA ALA A 77 -0.14 2.25 22.11
C ALA A 77 0.83 3.11 22.95
N SER A 78 0.98 4.39 22.60
CA SER A 78 1.84 5.32 23.33
C SER A 78 1.37 5.63 24.74
N LYS A 79 0.08 5.42 25.02
CA LYS A 79 -0.55 5.54 26.34
C LYS A 79 -0.57 4.22 27.12
N GLY A 80 -0.02 3.15 26.54
CA GLY A 80 -0.02 1.82 27.16
C GLY A 80 -1.38 1.10 27.10
N GLU A 81 -2.31 1.58 26.25
CA GLU A 81 -3.61 0.95 26.04
C GLU A 81 -3.48 -0.35 25.21
N ASP A 82 -4.44 -1.27 25.35
CA ASP A 82 -4.53 -2.41 24.44
C ASP A 82 -4.98 -1.95 23.03
N ILE A 83 -4.18 -2.28 22.03
CA ILE A 83 -4.41 -1.91 20.64
C ILE A 83 -4.92 -3.06 19.77
N THR A 84 -5.20 -4.21 20.37
CA THR A 84 -5.56 -5.43 19.64
C THR A 84 -6.76 -5.22 18.71
N GLU A 85 -7.84 -4.62 19.21
CA GLU A 85 -9.03 -4.34 18.38
C GLU A 85 -8.76 -3.33 17.28
N LYS A 86 -7.93 -2.29 17.56
CA LYS A 86 -7.57 -1.27 16.57
C LYS A 86 -6.74 -1.87 15.44
N ILE A 87 -5.75 -2.70 15.76
CA ILE A 87 -4.95 -3.43 14.76
C ILE A 87 -5.84 -4.35 13.94
N ASN A 88 -6.74 -5.10 14.55
CA ASN A 88 -7.66 -6.00 13.86
C ASN A 88 -8.59 -5.25 12.91
N ALA A 89 -9.07 -4.07 13.30
CA ALA A 89 -9.90 -3.23 12.42
C ALA A 89 -9.12 -2.75 11.19
N ILE A 90 -7.86 -2.32 11.36
CA ILE A 90 -6.98 -1.94 10.24
C ILE A 90 -6.72 -3.14 9.34
N LYS A 91 -6.40 -4.29 9.93
CA LYS A 91 -6.15 -5.55 9.24
C LYS A 91 -7.36 -5.96 8.39
N ALA A 92 -8.56 -5.88 8.95
CA ALA A 92 -9.79 -6.20 8.23
C ALA A 92 -9.96 -5.36 6.95
N ARG A 93 -9.62 -4.05 6.97
CA ARG A 93 -9.66 -3.16 5.80
C ARG A 93 -8.77 -3.65 4.66
N TYR A 94 -7.57 -4.11 4.97
CA TYR A 94 -6.64 -4.63 3.95
C TYR A 94 -7.05 -6.00 3.43
N TYR A 95 -7.52 -6.89 4.30
CA TYR A 95 -7.98 -8.21 3.87
C TYR A 95 -9.28 -8.17 3.07
N GLU A 96 -10.15 -7.18 3.31
CA GLU A 96 -11.30 -6.91 2.45
C GLU A 96 -10.86 -6.58 1.01
N ILE A 97 -9.83 -5.74 0.86
CA ILE A 97 -9.25 -5.41 -0.45
C ILE A 97 -8.60 -6.65 -1.09
N ILE A 98 -7.75 -7.38 -0.35
CA ILE A 98 -7.06 -8.59 -0.82
C ILE A 98 -8.08 -9.62 -1.31
N LYS A 99 -9.12 -9.89 -0.53
CA LYS A 99 -10.21 -10.81 -0.86
C LYS A 99 -10.98 -10.37 -2.10
N GLY A 100 -11.35 -9.08 -2.16
CA GLY A 100 -12.09 -8.52 -3.29
C GLY A 100 -11.30 -8.51 -4.60
N LEU A 101 -9.96 -8.52 -4.53
CA LEU A 101 -9.06 -8.66 -5.67
C LEU A 101 -8.73 -10.13 -6.01
N GLY A 102 -9.20 -11.10 -5.23
CA GLY A 102 -8.90 -12.53 -5.42
C GLY A 102 -7.43 -12.89 -5.22
N LEU A 103 -6.71 -12.17 -4.37
CA LEU A 103 -5.28 -12.37 -4.14
C LEU A 103 -5.02 -13.40 -3.02
N SER A 104 -4.00 -14.25 -3.24
CA SER A 104 -3.46 -15.14 -2.21
C SER A 104 -2.27 -14.48 -1.51
N LEU A 105 -2.49 -13.27 -0.96
CA LEU A 105 -1.48 -12.50 -0.23
C LEU A 105 -1.79 -12.53 1.27
N SER A 106 -0.80 -12.87 2.09
CA SER A 106 -0.85 -12.69 3.54
C SER A 106 -0.04 -11.46 3.95
N LEU A 107 -0.55 -10.69 4.88
CA LEU A 107 0.11 -9.55 5.53
C LEU A 107 0.29 -9.80 7.04
N GLU A 108 0.22 -11.06 7.49
CA GLU A 108 0.28 -11.41 8.92
C GLU A 108 1.60 -10.99 9.56
N GLU A 109 2.73 -11.25 8.89
CA GLU A 109 4.06 -10.88 9.39
C GLU A 109 4.22 -9.35 9.48
N GLU A 110 3.68 -8.62 8.49
CA GLU A 110 3.69 -7.17 8.50
C GLU A 110 2.86 -6.61 9.66
N PHE A 111 1.68 -7.14 9.89
CA PHE A 111 0.83 -6.71 11.00
C PHE A 111 1.42 -7.07 12.36
N LYS A 112 2.04 -8.25 12.49
CA LYS A 112 2.78 -8.62 13.70
C LYS A 112 3.89 -7.63 13.99
N LYS A 113 4.70 -7.30 12.97
CA LYS A 113 5.77 -6.31 13.10
C LYS A 113 5.24 -4.92 13.44
N ILE A 114 4.12 -4.48 12.87
CA ILE A 114 3.49 -3.19 13.17
C ILE A 114 3.01 -3.17 14.63
N ASP A 115 2.38 -4.22 15.14
CA ASP A 115 1.94 -4.32 16.53
C ASP A 115 3.13 -4.21 17.50
N GLU A 116 4.20 -4.98 17.25
CA GLU A 116 5.44 -4.92 18.02
C GLU A 116 6.06 -3.51 18.02
N ASP A 117 6.18 -2.89 16.85
CA ASP A 117 6.79 -1.57 16.68
C ASP A 117 5.94 -0.45 17.30
N PHE A 118 4.61 -0.56 17.25
CA PHE A 118 3.73 0.41 17.90
C PHE A 118 3.86 0.34 19.43
N ARG A 119 3.90 -0.88 20.00
CA ARG A 119 4.13 -1.08 21.43
C ARG A 119 5.54 -0.64 21.87
N ALA A 120 6.53 -0.79 20.98
CA ALA A 120 7.89 -0.31 21.19
C ALA A 120 8.08 1.20 20.89
N GLN A 121 7.00 1.92 20.54
CA GLN A 121 7.01 3.36 20.25
C GLN A 121 7.98 3.79 19.15
N ALA A 122 7.95 3.10 18.02
CA ALA A 122 8.80 3.36 16.85
C ALA A 122 8.61 4.74 16.19
N GLY A 123 7.66 5.54 16.66
CA GLY A 123 7.42 6.91 16.25
C GLY A 123 6.22 7.10 15.32
N ILE A 124 5.61 8.29 15.40
CA ILE A 124 4.40 8.64 14.63
C ILE A 124 4.64 8.61 13.12
N GLN A 125 5.85 8.93 12.66
CA GLN A 125 6.23 8.91 11.25
C GLN A 125 6.28 7.47 10.71
N TYR A 126 6.75 6.53 11.53
CA TYR A 126 6.68 5.11 11.21
C TYR A 126 5.23 4.68 11.04
N ALA A 127 4.35 5.00 12.02
CA ALA A 127 2.93 4.65 11.95
C ALA A 127 2.27 5.20 10.67
N ALA A 128 2.51 6.48 10.34
CA ALA A 128 2.00 7.11 9.13
C ALA A 128 2.37 6.32 7.87
N SER A 129 3.63 5.88 7.78
CA SER A 129 4.16 5.21 6.58
C SER A 129 3.63 3.80 6.36
N ARG A 130 3.06 3.16 7.39
CA ARG A 130 2.59 1.76 7.29
C ARG A 130 1.41 1.59 6.35
N GLY A 131 0.57 2.62 6.23
CA GLY A 131 -0.56 2.60 5.32
C GLY A 131 -0.14 2.44 3.86
N GLU A 132 0.79 3.25 3.41
CA GLU A 132 1.36 3.19 2.05
C GLU A 132 2.18 1.93 1.83
N PHE A 133 2.93 1.49 2.84
CA PHE A 133 3.73 0.27 2.78
C PHE A 133 2.86 -0.96 2.52
N LEU A 134 1.81 -1.17 3.31
CA LEU A 134 0.88 -2.30 3.15
C LEU A 134 0.14 -2.24 1.82
N ASN A 135 -0.34 -1.05 1.45
CA ASN A 135 -1.05 -0.86 0.20
C ASN A 135 -0.15 -1.06 -1.03
N GLY A 136 1.12 -0.69 -0.93
CA GLY A 136 2.14 -0.96 -1.94
C GLY A 136 2.34 -2.45 -2.18
N LYS A 137 2.36 -3.26 -1.13
CA LYS A 137 2.46 -4.73 -1.26
C LYS A 137 1.24 -5.31 -1.99
N ILE A 138 0.02 -4.86 -1.67
CA ILE A 138 -1.20 -5.31 -2.36
C ILE A 138 -1.15 -4.88 -3.82
N MET A 139 -0.79 -3.64 -4.11
CA MET A 139 -0.69 -3.13 -5.48
C MET A 139 0.35 -3.91 -6.30
N ALA A 140 1.50 -4.23 -5.71
CA ALA A 140 2.52 -5.04 -6.34
C ALA A 140 2.00 -6.45 -6.69
N ALA A 141 1.34 -7.12 -5.74
CA ALA A 141 0.75 -8.43 -5.95
C ALA A 141 -0.34 -8.38 -7.04
N TYR A 142 -1.23 -7.39 -7.00
CA TYR A 142 -2.33 -7.24 -7.96
C TYR A 142 -1.85 -6.97 -9.40
N LEU A 143 -0.80 -6.19 -9.56
CA LEU A 143 -0.25 -5.88 -10.88
C LEU A 143 0.77 -6.91 -11.38
N GLY A 144 1.25 -7.81 -10.52
CA GLY A 144 2.40 -8.67 -10.81
C GLY A 144 3.71 -7.89 -10.90
N TYR A 145 3.82 -6.78 -10.17
CA TYR A 145 4.97 -5.88 -10.13
C TYR A 145 5.90 -6.24 -8.97
N GLU A 146 7.11 -5.67 -9.01
CA GLU A 146 8.04 -5.71 -7.89
C GLU A 146 7.67 -4.64 -6.86
N PHE A 147 7.59 -5.02 -5.59
CA PHE A 147 7.46 -4.06 -4.49
C PHE A 147 8.83 -3.50 -4.14
N VAL A 148 8.92 -2.18 -4.03
CA VAL A 148 10.12 -1.46 -3.59
C VAL A 148 9.75 -0.64 -2.36
N ASP A 149 10.31 -0.98 -1.20
CA ASP A 149 10.17 -0.18 0.00
C ASP A 149 10.94 1.12 -0.16
N ALA A 150 10.25 2.27 -0.04
CA ALA A 150 10.87 3.59 -0.16
C ALA A 150 11.97 3.80 0.90
N ALA A 151 11.80 3.25 2.10
CA ALA A 151 12.80 3.33 3.17
C ALA A 151 14.12 2.65 2.83
N SER A 152 14.12 1.68 1.90
CA SER A 152 15.34 0.98 1.48
C SER A 152 16.14 1.72 0.40
N VAL A 153 15.52 2.69 -0.30
CA VAL A 153 16.11 3.35 -1.47
C VAL A 153 16.23 4.87 -1.35
N ILE A 154 15.49 5.50 -0.43
CA ILE A 154 15.58 6.93 -0.15
C ILE A 154 16.48 7.11 1.08
N ARG A 155 17.54 7.90 0.91
CA ARG A 155 18.44 8.29 2.00
C ARG A 155 18.43 9.80 2.12
N PHE A 156 18.55 10.28 3.34
CA PHE A 156 18.75 11.70 3.67
C PHE A 156 20.18 11.85 4.14
N ASP A 157 20.88 12.82 3.56
CA ASP A 157 22.23 13.23 3.97
C ASP A 157 22.14 14.18 5.16
#